data_8800912e67a52e37ba97f7bbf6e4dbeb
#
_entry.id   8800912e67a52e37ba97f7bbf6e4dbeb
#
_cell.length_a   1.000
_cell.length_b   1.000
_cell.length_c   1.000
_cell.angle_alpha   90.00
_cell.angle_beta   90.00
_cell.angle_gamma   90.00
#
_symmetry.space_group_name_H-M   'P 1'
#
loop_
_entity.id
_entity.type
_entity.pdbx_description
1 polymer ?
#
loop_
_entity_poly.entity_id
_entity_poly.type
_entity_poly.pdbx_seq_one_letter_code
_entity_poly.pdbx_strand_id
1 'polypeptide(L)'
;MKKKLAVAILFMALAMGSTMSSFAAGFVNTPQGVKYQWGSNDYCTNNWVNYRNHWFFFGDDQIMRTGWIQRDGTWYYTADTGELQGGIMKINGNVYYFDTTTLKMVKGYYDYNGVTHNFTENGTTDGGPYVYTEWNSNGTIKRGKKFGVR
;
A
#
# COMPACT_ATOMS: atom_id res chain seq x y z
N MET A 1 -17.74 -23.43 5.34
CA MET A 1 -16.66 -23.20 4.34
C MET A 1 -16.64 -21.74 3.96
N LYS A 2 -15.64 -20.99 4.41
CA LYS A 2 -15.51 -19.56 4.13
C LYS A 2 -14.86 -19.40 2.77
N LYS A 3 -15.62 -18.97 1.76
CA LYS A 3 -15.10 -18.64 0.43
C LYS A 3 -14.23 -17.40 0.56
N LYS A 4 -12.91 -17.55 0.41
CA LYS A 4 -11.99 -16.45 0.20
C LYS A 4 -12.29 -15.86 -1.17
N LEU A 5 -12.85 -14.65 -1.19
CA LEU A 5 -13.01 -13.89 -2.42
C LEU A 5 -11.62 -13.37 -2.79
N ALA A 6 -10.95 -14.08 -3.71
CA ALA A 6 -9.76 -13.57 -4.34
C ALA A 6 -10.20 -12.39 -5.21
N VAL A 7 -9.71 -11.19 -4.89
CA VAL A 7 -9.80 -10.06 -5.81
C VAL A 7 -8.87 -10.37 -6.96
N ALA A 8 -9.43 -10.86 -8.06
CA ALA A 8 -8.71 -11.07 -9.29
C ALA A 8 -8.42 -9.70 -9.90
N ILE A 9 -7.19 -9.22 -9.75
CA ILE A 9 -6.68 -8.15 -10.59
C ILE A 9 -6.52 -8.76 -11.97
N LEU A 10 -7.48 -8.46 -12.85
CA LEU A 10 -7.52 -8.96 -14.21
C LEU A 10 -6.46 -8.22 -15.06
N PHE A 11 -5.24 -8.74 -15.07
CA PHE A 11 -4.28 -8.40 -16.12
C PHE A 11 -4.43 -9.42 -17.25
N MET A 12 -5.09 -9.02 -18.33
CA MET A 12 -5.08 -9.78 -19.58
C MET A 12 -3.66 -9.81 -20.16
N ALA A 13 -2.97 -10.93 -20.03
CA ALA A 13 -1.86 -11.26 -20.88
C ALA A 13 -2.33 -12.35 -21.85
N LEU A 14 -2.78 -11.93 -23.02
CA LEU A 14 -2.99 -12.82 -24.15
C LEU A 14 -1.82 -12.64 -25.11
N ALA A 15 -0.91 -13.61 -25.20
CA ALA A 15 -0.03 -13.74 -26.34
C ALA A 15 0.39 -15.19 -26.51
N MET A 16 -0.28 -15.89 -27.42
CA MET A 16 0.32 -17.01 -28.14
C MET A 16 0.77 -16.49 -29.51
N GLY A 17 2.06 -16.64 -29.80
CA GLY A 17 2.62 -16.33 -31.12
C GLY A 17 4.09 -15.98 -31.03
N SER A 18 4.94 -16.92 -31.39
CA SER A 18 6.40 -16.78 -31.52
C SER A 18 6.79 -15.58 -32.36
N THR A 19 7.59 -14.67 -31.80
CA THR A 19 8.77 -14.00 -32.33
C THR A 19 9.12 -12.81 -31.45
N MET A 20 10.37 -12.77 -30.96
CA MET A 20 11.02 -11.65 -30.27
C MET A 20 10.17 -11.04 -29.13
N SER A 21 10.23 -11.66 -27.98
CA SER A 21 9.60 -11.14 -26.76
C SER A 21 10.28 -9.84 -26.35
N SER A 22 9.76 -8.72 -26.82
CA SER A 22 9.90 -7.47 -26.11
C SER A 22 9.16 -7.66 -24.79
N PHE A 23 9.89 -8.06 -23.73
CA PHE A 23 9.30 -8.13 -22.39
C PHE A 23 9.02 -6.71 -21.97
N ALA A 24 7.75 -6.32 -22.03
CA ALA A 24 7.31 -5.09 -21.41
C ALA A 24 7.40 -5.25 -19.89
N ALA A 25 8.03 -4.30 -19.20
CA ALA A 25 8.05 -4.25 -17.76
C ALA A 25 6.60 -4.26 -17.21
N GLY A 26 6.35 -5.03 -16.15
CA GLY A 26 5.01 -5.14 -15.60
C GLY A 26 4.86 -6.12 -14.44
N PHE A 27 3.63 -6.16 -13.92
CA PHE A 27 3.26 -7.07 -12.84
C PHE A 27 3.07 -8.49 -13.36
N VAL A 28 3.60 -9.45 -12.61
CA VAL A 28 3.50 -10.89 -12.89
C VAL A 28 2.92 -11.61 -11.68
N ASN A 29 1.81 -12.32 -11.88
CA ASN A 29 1.23 -13.18 -10.86
C ASN A 29 1.99 -14.49 -10.78
N THR A 30 2.39 -14.89 -9.57
CA THR A 30 3.04 -16.14 -9.29
C THR A 30 2.30 -16.90 -8.17
N PRO A 31 2.51 -18.20 -7.98
CA PRO A 31 1.93 -18.94 -6.86
C PRO A 31 2.32 -18.37 -5.47
N GLN A 32 3.46 -17.68 -5.39
CA GLN A 32 3.97 -17.06 -4.16
C GLN A 32 3.43 -15.64 -3.93
N GLY A 33 2.91 -14.98 -4.97
CA GLY A 33 2.39 -13.63 -4.93
C GLY A 33 2.73 -12.83 -6.19
N VAL A 34 2.48 -11.54 -6.13
CA VAL A 34 2.71 -10.63 -7.27
C VAL A 34 4.16 -10.18 -7.27
N LYS A 35 4.81 -10.25 -8.44
CA LYS A 35 6.15 -9.69 -8.70
C LYS A 35 6.05 -8.56 -9.71
N TYR A 36 7.09 -7.72 -9.79
CA TYR A 36 7.27 -6.77 -10.88
C TYR A 36 8.51 -7.12 -11.69
N GLN A 37 8.35 -7.32 -12.96
CA GLN A 37 9.39 -7.72 -13.89
C GLN A 37 9.82 -6.51 -14.72
N TRP A 38 11.14 -6.23 -14.76
CA TRP A 38 11.73 -5.18 -15.58
C TRP A 38 12.07 -5.67 -16.98
N GLY A 39 12.47 -6.93 -17.09
CA GLY A 39 12.90 -7.58 -18.32
C GLY A 39 12.90 -9.10 -18.17
N SER A 40 13.51 -9.82 -19.13
CA SER A 40 13.59 -11.29 -19.05
C SER A 40 14.36 -11.70 -17.80
N ASN A 41 13.68 -12.40 -16.87
CA ASN A 41 14.24 -12.88 -15.59
C ASN A 41 14.81 -11.78 -14.65
N ASP A 42 14.46 -10.52 -14.87
CA ASP A 42 14.86 -9.40 -14.02
C ASP A 42 13.65 -8.90 -13.24
N TYR A 43 13.63 -9.14 -11.94
CA TYR A 43 12.53 -8.81 -11.05
C TYR A 43 12.93 -7.74 -10.02
N CYS A 44 11.99 -6.87 -9.68
CA CYS A 44 12.17 -5.90 -8.63
C CYS A 44 12.45 -6.60 -7.29
N THR A 45 13.58 -6.27 -6.67
CA THR A 45 14.02 -6.84 -5.40
C THR A 45 14.32 -5.71 -4.42
N ASN A 46 13.73 -5.78 -3.23
CA ASN A 46 13.92 -4.82 -2.13
C ASN A 46 13.86 -3.37 -2.59
N ASN A 47 12.87 -3.03 -3.40
CA ASN A 47 12.79 -1.70 -4.01
C ASN A 47 11.36 -1.26 -4.29
N TRP A 48 11.23 0.03 -4.54
CA TRP A 48 10.00 0.69 -4.94
C TRP A 48 9.84 0.68 -6.46
N VAL A 49 8.58 0.52 -6.89
CA VAL A 49 8.16 0.68 -8.28
C VAL A 49 7.09 1.76 -8.35
N ASN A 50 7.29 2.77 -9.20
CA ASN A 50 6.20 3.66 -9.59
C ASN A 50 5.58 3.13 -10.87
N TYR A 51 4.30 2.80 -10.80
CA TYR A 51 3.53 2.36 -11.96
C TYR A 51 2.21 3.14 -12.03
N ARG A 52 2.01 3.86 -13.11
CA ARG A 52 0.81 4.70 -13.35
C ARG A 52 0.51 5.66 -12.18
N ASN A 53 1.54 6.31 -11.65
CA ASN A 53 1.46 7.25 -10.53
C ASN A 53 1.13 6.62 -9.17
N HIS A 54 1.18 5.30 -9.05
CA HIS A 54 1.06 4.58 -7.78
C HIS A 54 2.38 3.91 -7.43
N TRP A 55 2.72 3.93 -6.13
CA TRP A 55 3.94 3.31 -5.62
C TRP A 55 3.65 1.94 -5.04
N PHE A 56 4.53 0.99 -5.32
CA PHE A 56 4.49 -0.40 -4.85
C PHE A 56 5.85 -0.78 -4.30
N PHE A 57 5.88 -1.60 -3.25
CA PHE A 57 7.13 -2.11 -2.69
C PHE A 57 7.22 -3.62 -2.86
N PHE A 58 8.40 -4.08 -3.28
CA PHE A 58 8.74 -5.49 -3.43
C PHE A 58 9.87 -5.84 -2.47
N GLY A 59 9.71 -6.93 -1.72
CA GLY A 59 10.70 -7.36 -0.74
C GLY A 59 11.90 -8.08 -1.36
N ASP A 60 12.76 -8.63 -0.50
CA ASP A 60 13.94 -9.40 -0.92
C ASP A 60 13.56 -10.68 -1.66
N ASP A 61 12.39 -11.23 -1.39
CA ASP A 61 11.78 -12.35 -2.08
C ASP A 61 11.12 -11.97 -3.41
N GLN A 62 11.21 -10.70 -3.83
CA GLN A 62 10.62 -10.13 -5.05
C GLN A 62 9.07 -10.05 -5.01
N ILE A 63 8.45 -10.33 -3.87
CA ILE A 63 7.00 -10.31 -3.74
C ILE A 63 6.53 -8.93 -3.29
N MET A 64 5.44 -8.45 -3.93
CA MET A 64 4.76 -7.21 -3.58
C MET A 64 4.27 -7.25 -2.12
N ARG A 65 4.53 -6.19 -1.38
CA ARG A 65 4.09 -6.04 0.01
C ARG A 65 2.73 -5.36 0.10
N THR A 66 1.95 -5.79 1.08
CA THR A 66 0.67 -5.19 1.47
C THR A 66 0.63 -4.93 2.97
N GLY A 67 -0.10 -3.90 3.39
CA GLY A 67 -0.16 -3.48 4.80
C GLY A 67 1.06 -2.64 5.21
N TRP A 68 1.59 -2.89 6.38
CA TRP A 68 2.71 -2.13 6.94
C TRP A 68 4.04 -2.47 6.29
N ILE A 69 4.79 -1.42 5.92
CA ILE A 69 6.14 -1.52 5.37
C ILE A 69 7.06 -0.61 6.18
N GLN A 70 8.18 -1.16 6.65
CA GLN A 70 9.25 -0.37 7.24
C GLN A 70 10.45 -0.36 6.29
N ARG A 71 10.93 0.84 5.96
CA ARG A 71 12.13 1.02 5.16
C ARG A 71 12.92 2.23 5.65
N ASP A 72 14.22 2.03 5.85
CA ASP A 72 15.16 3.09 6.26
C ASP A 72 14.65 3.88 7.49
N GLY A 73 14.12 3.17 8.50
CA GLY A 73 13.57 3.76 9.72
C GLY A 73 12.21 4.44 9.57
N THR A 74 11.65 4.48 8.36
CA THR A 74 10.37 5.12 8.06
C THR A 74 9.29 4.06 7.83
N TRP A 75 8.09 4.33 8.34
CA TRP A 75 6.92 3.49 8.12
C TRP A 75 6.04 4.03 6.98
N TYR A 76 5.49 3.09 6.23
CA TYR A 76 4.56 3.28 5.13
C TYR A 76 3.41 2.29 5.26
N TYR A 77 2.34 2.54 4.52
CA TYR A 77 1.20 1.64 4.51
C TYR A 77 0.66 1.46 3.09
N THR A 78 0.42 0.21 2.69
CA THR A 78 -0.14 -0.12 1.37
C THR A 78 -1.50 -0.81 1.51
N ALA A 79 -2.37 -0.58 0.52
CA ALA A 79 -3.61 -1.32 0.37
C ALA A 79 -3.36 -2.81 0.05
N ASP A 80 -4.42 -3.61 0.04
CA ASP A 80 -4.37 -5.02 -0.39
C ASP A 80 -4.04 -5.16 -1.88
N THR A 81 -4.24 -4.10 -2.67
CA THR A 81 -3.78 -3.98 -4.06
C THR A 81 -2.28 -3.72 -4.18
N GLY A 82 -1.58 -3.48 -3.06
CA GLY A 82 -0.16 -3.10 -3.00
C GLY A 82 0.12 -1.62 -3.16
N GLU A 83 -0.89 -0.80 -3.45
CA GLU A 83 -0.72 0.65 -3.64
C GLU A 83 -0.43 1.36 -2.33
N LEU A 84 0.64 2.15 -2.31
CA LEU A 84 1.04 2.98 -1.18
C LEU A 84 0.00 4.07 -0.90
N GLN A 85 -0.39 4.21 0.37
CA GLN A 85 -1.48 5.07 0.80
C GLN A 85 -0.98 6.31 1.53
N GLY A 86 -1.70 7.43 1.37
CA GLY A 86 -1.52 8.67 2.11
C GLY A 86 -2.82 9.13 2.78
N GLY A 87 -2.72 10.07 3.72
CA GLY A 87 -3.84 10.63 4.45
C GLY A 87 -4.06 10.04 5.84
N ILE A 88 -5.19 10.38 6.45
CA ILE A 88 -5.59 9.86 7.77
C ILE A 88 -6.20 8.48 7.62
N MET A 89 -5.70 7.53 8.41
CA MET A 89 -6.15 6.15 8.40
C MET A 89 -6.31 5.62 9.81
N LYS A 90 -7.36 4.83 10.04
CA LYS A 90 -7.50 4.04 11.26
C LYS A 90 -7.15 2.59 10.94
N ILE A 91 -6.06 2.11 11.51
CA ILE A 91 -5.52 0.77 11.29
C ILE A 91 -5.53 0.03 12.63
N ASN A 92 -6.25 -1.07 12.71
CA ASN A 92 -6.39 -1.87 13.95
C ASN A 92 -6.78 -1.05 15.20
N GLY A 93 -7.68 -0.06 15.01
CA GLY A 93 -8.17 0.76 16.11
C GLY A 93 -7.36 2.03 16.40
N ASN A 94 -6.14 2.14 15.92
CA ASN A 94 -5.28 3.32 16.08
C ASN A 94 -5.34 4.22 14.84
N VAL A 95 -5.27 5.53 15.06
CA VAL A 95 -5.30 6.53 13.98
C VAL A 95 -3.87 6.99 13.68
N TYR A 96 -3.53 6.98 12.39
CA TYR A 96 -2.25 7.37 11.83
C TYR A 96 -2.45 8.41 10.74
N TYR A 97 -1.44 9.22 10.49
CA TYR A 97 -1.37 10.07 9.31
C TYR A 97 -0.15 9.71 8.48
N PHE A 98 -0.38 9.48 7.19
CA PHE A 98 0.67 9.34 6.20
C PHE A 98 0.65 10.58 5.31
N ASP A 99 1.76 11.31 5.27
CA ASP A 99 1.86 12.53 4.49
C ASP A 99 1.46 12.28 3.03
N THR A 100 0.58 13.10 2.48
CA THR A 100 -0.01 12.86 1.16
C THR A 100 0.95 13.08 0.00
N THR A 101 2.09 13.71 0.24
CA THR A 101 3.12 13.99 -0.77
C THR A 101 4.23 12.95 -0.70
N THR A 102 4.73 12.67 0.51
CA THR A 102 5.86 11.75 0.72
C THR A 102 5.42 10.32 1.02
N LEU A 103 4.15 10.13 1.40
CA LEU A 103 3.52 8.88 1.82
C LEU A 103 4.16 8.25 3.06
N LYS A 104 4.94 9.03 3.80
CA LYS A 104 5.61 8.62 5.03
C LYS A 104 4.69 8.77 6.22
N MET A 105 4.74 7.81 7.15
CA MET A 105 4.05 7.94 8.44
C MET A 105 4.61 9.13 9.22
N VAL A 106 3.72 10.00 9.66
CA VAL A 106 4.06 11.19 10.44
C VAL A 106 4.24 10.83 11.91
N LYS A 107 5.21 11.47 12.56
CA LYS A 107 5.46 11.46 14.00
C LYS A 107 5.66 12.87 14.48
N GLY A 108 5.40 13.13 15.77
CA GLY A 108 5.52 14.44 16.36
C GLY A 108 4.38 15.38 15.97
N TYR A 109 4.66 16.68 16.00
CA TYR A 109 3.65 17.70 15.68
C TYR A 109 3.48 17.86 14.18
N TYR A 110 2.23 17.85 13.74
CA TYR A 110 1.89 18.02 12.34
C TYR A 110 0.58 18.81 12.19
N ASP A 111 0.58 19.79 11.29
CA ASP A 111 -0.60 20.59 10.97
C ASP A 111 -1.46 19.87 9.93
N TYR A 112 -2.67 19.52 10.35
CA TYR A 112 -3.67 18.92 9.48
C TYR A 112 -4.94 19.79 9.47
N ASN A 113 -5.32 20.29 8.31
CA ASN A 113 -6.48 21.19 8.14
C ASN A 113 -6.47 22.41 9.06
N GLY A 114 -5.29 23.01 9.32
CA GLY A 114 -5.14 24.20 10.16
C GLY A 114 -5.18 23.92 11.66
N VAL A 115 -5.12 22.66 12.06
CA VAL A 115 -5.01 22.25 13.47
C VAL A 115 -3.74 21.44 13.65
N THR A 116 -2.92 21.85 14.63
CA THR A 116 -1.71 21.10 15.01
C THR A 116 -2.09 19.88 15.84
N HIS A 117 -1.69 18.71 15.38
CA HIS A 117 -1.88 17.43 16.06
C HIS A 117 -0.55 16.86 16.50
N ASN A 118 -0.57 16.11 17.60
CA ASN A 118 0.60 15.39 18.09
C ASN A 118 0.46 13.89 17.79
N PHE A 119 1.36 13.39 16.94
CA PHE A 119 1.50 11.95 16.66
C PHE A 119 2.64 11.40 17.51
N THR A 120 2.36 10.36 18.28
CA THR A 120 3.35 9.72 19.14
C THR A 120 4.55 9.17 18.33
N GLU A 121 5.59 8.69 19.00
CA GLU A 121 6.73 8.02 18.36
C GLU A 121 6.31 6.77 17.57
N ASN A 122 5.16 6.18 17.91
CA ASN A 122 4.56 5.08 17.14
C ASN A 122 3.66 5.57 15.98
N GLY A 123 3.57 6.88 15.76
CA GLY A 123 2.76 7.50 14.71
C GLY A 123 1.26 7.55 15.01
N THR A 124 0.83 7.20 16.24
CA THR A 124 -0.59 7.25 16.62
C THR A 124 -0.97 8.61 17.17
N THR A 125 -2.23 9.00 16.98
CA THR A 125 -2.81 10.19 17.60
C THR A 125 -4.00 9.84 18.48
N ASP A 126 -4.44 10.77 19.31
CA ASP A 126 -5.57 10.65 20.23
C ASP A 126 -6.93 10.46 19.55
N GLY A 127 -6.94 10.41 18.22
CA GLY A 127 -8.14 10.15 17.44
C GLY A 127 -9.07 11.36 17.31
N GLY A 128 -8.56 12.59 17.40
CA GLY A 128 -9.32 13.82 17.20
C GLY A 128 -10.38 13.75 16.07
N PRO A 129 -11.10 14.80 15.72
CA PRO A 129 -12.26 14.75 14.83
C PRO A 129 -11.84 14.55 13.36
N TYR A 130 -11.26 13.39 13.06
CA TYR A 130 -10.83 13.04 11.70
C TYR A 130 -11.88 12.24 10.94
N VAL A 131 -11.97 12.52 9.65
CA VAL A 131 -12.61 11.60 8.69
C VAL A 131 -11.53 10.65 8.18
N TYR A 132 -11.66 9.37 8.44
CA TYR A 132 -10.66 8.37 8.09
C TYR A 132 -11.28 7.11 7.49
N THR A 133 -10.48 6.39 6.72
CA THR A 133 -10.80 5.03 6.27
C THR A 133 -10.24 4.03 7.28
N GLU A 134 -11.06 3.07 7.72
CA GLU A 134 -10.59 1.98 8.57
C GLU A 134 -9.96 0.86 7.73
N TRP A 135 -8.79 0.43 8.14
CA TRP A 135 -8.00 -0.60 7.49
C TRP A 135 -7.64 -1.74 8.43
N ASN A 136 -7.48 -2.93 7.88
CA ASN A 136 -6.82 -4.04 8.56
C ASN A 136 -5.31 -3.97 8.32
N SER A 137 -4.52 -4.62 9.20
CA SER A 137 -3.04 -4.64 9.08
C SER A 137 -2.50 -5.23 7.77
N ASN A 138 -3.32 -5.99 7.05
CA ASN A 138 -2.97 -6.60 5.77
C ASN A 138 -3.33 -5.74 4.54
N GLY A 139 -3.74 -4.47 4.73
CA GLY A 139 -4.08 -3.56 3.64
C GLY A 139 -5.52 -3.64 3.12
N THR A 140 -6.39 -4.47 3.71
CA THR A 140 -7.80 -4.51 3.35
C THR A 140 -8.61 -3.45 4.08
N ILE A 141 -9.61 -2.85 3.40
CA ILE A 141 -10.52 -1.90 4.02
C ILE A 141 -11.52 -2.66 4.91
N LYS A 142 -11.69 -2.22 6.15
CA LYS A 142 -12.79 -2.66 6.99
C LYS A 142 -14.11 -2.12 6.43
N ARG A 143 -14.95 -2.99 5.91
CA ARG A 143 -16.29 -2.61 5.45
C ARG A 143 -17.13 -2.13 6.62
N GLY A 144 -17.66 -0.91 6.56
CA GLY A 144 -18.86 -0.56 7.26
C GLY A 144 -18.90 0.68 8.13
N LYS A 145 -17.88 1.54 8.22
CA LYS A 145 -18.07 2.82 8.93
C LYS A 145 -17.29 3.96 8.26
N LYS A 146 -18.01 4.77 7.48
CA LYS A 146 -17.60 6.18 7.32
C LYS A 146 -18.01 6.88 8.61
N PHE A 147 -17.06 7.23 9.46
CA PHE A 147 -17.31 8.13 10.56
C PHE A 147 -17.29 9.55 10.03
N GLY A 148 -18.46 10.11 9.76
CA GLY A 148 -18.61 11.53 9.57
C GLY A 148 -18.62 12.20 10.94
N VAL A 149 -17.79 13.21 11.12
CA VAL A 149 -17.93 14.16 12.22
C VAL A 149 -19.21 14.95 12.02
N ARG A 150 -20.03 15.02 13.06
CA ARG A 150 -21.10 16.03 13.19
C ARG A 150 -20.51 17.37 13.56
#